data_dd105082ad91b9d6b9467d7e86408031
#
_entry.id   dd105082ad91b9d6b9467d7e86408031
#
_cell.length_a   1.000
_cell.length_b   1.000
_cell.length_c   1.000
_cell.angle_alpha   90.00
_cell.angle_beta   90.00
_cell.angle_gamma   90.00
#
_symmetry.space_group_name_H-M   'P 1'
#
loop_
_entity.id
_entity.type
_entity.pdbx_description
1 polymer ?
#
loop_
_entity_poly.entity_id
_entity_poly.type
_entity_poly.pdbx_seq_one_letter_code
_entity_poly.pdbx_strand_id
1 'polypeptide(L)'
;NKKLSKYPNIKGLICVPRHSNPSGEVFSDENITNLLKITKEYNSSFINLFDHAYLIHDFVETQVQTPIPLLADGLDALDNVAVFTSFSKVTFGGGGMAFLTTGEKNFKLIERVRNMMVICPDKINQRRHVNFFKNKSNVLEHMKKHASFVKPKFELVNKKLSNLPSEVGEYTNPTGGYFVTFYSKKPIAKRIVALCAEAGLMLTPAGS
;
A
#
# COMPACT_ATOMS: atom_id res chain seq x y z
N ASN A 1 16.42 -8.22 -12.77
CA ASN A 1 17.26 -7.68 -13.90
C ASN A 1 16.83 -8.18 -15.28
N LYS A 2 16.67 -9.51 -15.52
CA LYS A 2 16.30 -10.05 -16.85
C LYS A 2 14.99 -9.49 -17.43
N LYS A 3 14.03 -9.05 -16.61
CA LYS A 3 12.78 -8.44 -17.10
C LYS A 3 12.97 -6.97 -17.46
N LEU A 4 13.67 -6.19 -16.62
CA LEU A 4 13.92 -4.78 -16.88
C LEU A 4 14.78 -4.56 -18.13
N SER A 5 15.80 -5.39 -18.36
CA SER A 5 16.64 -5.29 -19.54
C SER A 5 15.90 -5.46 -20.89
N LYS A 6 14.72 -6.08 -20.87
CA LYS A 6 13.86 -6.21 -22.06
C LYS A 6 13.06 -4.93 -22.38
N TYR A 7 13.00 -3.99 -21.44
CA TYR A 7 12.16 -2.79 -21.55
C TYR A 7 12.96 -1.52 -21.23
N PRO A 8 13.85 -1.08 -22.11
CA PRO A 8 14.80 0.01 -21.84
C PRO A 8 14.14 1.38 -21.54
N ASN A 9 12.85 1.50 -21.83
CA ASN A 9 12.10 2.74 -21.64
C ASN A 9 11.36 2.85 -20.30
N ILE A 10 11.45 1.84 -19.42
CA ILE A 10 10.85 1.92 -18.09
C ILE A 10 11.61 2.95 -17.25
N LYS A 11 10.89 3.94 -16.71
CA LYS A 11 11.46 5.03 -15.91
C LYS A 11 11.11 4.93 -14.43
N GLY A 12 10.18 4.07 -14.06
CA GLY A 12 9.77 3.93 -12.67
C GLY A 12 8.84 2.74 -12.44
N LEU A 13 8.55 2.51 -11.19
CA LEU A 13 7.67 1.48 -10.67
C LEU A 13 6.73 2.08 -9.64
N ILE A 14 5.48 1.67 -9.63
CA ILE A 14 4.52 1.98 -8.56
C ILE A 14 4.21 0.68 -7.84
N CYS A 15 4.28 0.68 -6.51
CA CYS A 15 3.86 -0.46 -5.70
C CYS A 15 3.32 -0.01 -4.33
N VAL A 16 2.52 -0.90 -3.72
CA VAL A 16 1.95 -0.75 -2.40
C VAL A 16 2.69 -1.73 -1.47
N PRO A 17 3.69 -1.29 -0.71
CA PRO A 17 4.61 -2.19 -0.02
C PRO A 17 4.06 -2.76 1.30
N ARG A 18 2.90 -2.28 1.77
CA ARG A 18 2.28 -2.76 3.01
C ARG A 18 0.79 -2.92 2.84
N HIS A 19 0.29 -4.12 3.15
CA HIS A 19 -1.12 -4.53 2.97
C HIS A 19 -1.64 -4.22 1.57
N SER A 20 -0.88 -4.63 0.58
CA SER A 20 -1.04 -4.28 -0.83
C SER A 20 -2.47 -4.46 -1.33
N ASN A 21 -2.92 -3.54 -2.15
CA ASN A 21 -4.12 -3.69 -2.97
C ASN A 21 -3.69 -4.31 -4.32
N PRO A 22 -4.17 -5.50 -4.71
CA PRO A 22 -5.24 -6.30 -4.08
C PRO A 22 -4.75 -7.44 -3.17
N SER A 23 -3.45 -7.75 -3.11
CA SER A 23 -2.96 -9.02 -2.53
C SER A 23 -2.99 -9.06 -0.99
N GLY A 24 -2.99 -7.92 -0.31
CA GLY A 24 -2.84 -7.84 1.14
C GLY A 24 -1.44 -8.12 1.66
N GLU A 25 -0.47 -8.37 0.78
CA GLU A 25 0.91 -8.70 1.12
C GLU A 25 1.67 -7.51 1.71
N VAL A 26 2.74 -7.82 2.46
CA VAL A 26 3.67 -6.87 3.04
C VAL A 26 5.07 -7.20 2.55
N PHE A 27 5.78 -6.21 2.02
CA PHE A 27 7.17 -6.36 1.61
C PHE A 27 8.08 -6.38 2.85
N SER A 28 9.06 -7.27 2.89
CA SER A 28 10.12 -7.22 3.89
C SER A 28 11.11 -6.09 3.60
N ASP A 29 11.86 -5.68 4.61
CA ASP A 29 12.96 -4.72 4.43
C ASP A 29 13.97 -5.21 3.40
N GLU A 30 14.22 -6.53 3.35
CA GLU A 30 15.07 -7.15 2.35
C GLU A 30 14.49 -7.01 0.94
N ASN A 31 13.19 -7.25 0.74
CA ASN A 31 12.54 -7.07 -0.56
C ASN A 31 12.68 -5.62 -1.05
N ILE A 32 12.43 -4.64 -0.17
CA ILE A 32 12.54 -3.22 -0.50
C ILE A 32 13.99 -2.87 -0.86
N THR A 33 14.94 -3.30 -0.02
CA THR A 33 16.38 -3.06 -0.23
C THR A 33 16.85 -3.63 -1.57
N ASN A 34 16.47 -4.88 -1.88
CA ASN A 34 16.83 -5.53 -3.14
C ASN A 34 16.18 -4.85 -4.34
N LEU A 35 14.92 -4.42 -4.21
CA LEU A 35 14.22 -3.67 -5.26
C LEU A 35 14.96 -2.36 -5.56
N LEU A 36 15.34 -1.59 -4.54
CA LEU A 36 16.06 -0.33 -4.68
C LEU A 36 17.44 -0.53 -5.34
N LYS A 37 18.21 -1.54 -4.93
CA LYS A 37 19.49 -1.88 -5.56
C LYS A 37 19.32 -2.19 -7.04
N ILE A 38 18.39 -3.10 -7.38
CA ILE A 38 18.14 -3.52 -8.75
C ILE A 38 17.72 -2.35 -9.65
N THR A 39 16.84 -1.48 -9.15
CA THR A 39 16.33 -0.36 -9.95
C THR A 39 17.36 0.76 -10.11
N LYS A 40 18.17 1.03 -9.08
CA LYS A 40 19.27 2.00 -9.14
C LYS A 40 20.38 1.53 -10.10
N GLU A 41 20.75 0.24 -10.05
CA GLU A 41 21.68 -0.37 -11.00
C GLU A 41 21.19 -0.35 -12.45
N TYR A 42 19.88 -0.58 -12.65
CA TYR A 42 19.27 -0.52 -13.98
C TYR A 42 19.31 0.89 -14.56
N ASN A 43 18.98 1.90 -13.78
CA ASN A 43 19.02 3.32 -14.17
C ASN A 43 19.07 4.21 -12.93
N SER A 44 20.14 5.00 -12.81
CA SER A 44 20.35 5.91 -11.67
C SER A 44 19.23 6.96 -11.51
N SER A 45 18.43 7.21 -12.55
CA SER A 45 17.26 8.10 -12.51
C SER A 45 15.92 7.35 -12.38
N PHE A 46 15.96 6.04 -12.08
CA PHE A 46 14.74 5.26 -11.89
C PHE A 46 14.01 5.69 -10.61
N ILE A 47 12.69 5.88 -10.68
CA ILE A 47 11.87 6.28 -9.54
C ILE A 47 10.99 5.15 -9.08
N ASN A 48 11.09 4.79 -7.80
CA ASN A 48 10.20 3.87 -7.12
C ASN A 48 9.15 4.67 -6.36
N LEU A 49 7.89 4.59 -6.79
CA LEU A 49 6.75 5.22 -6.14
C LEU A 49 6.12 4.23 -5.18
N PHE A 50 6.25 4.48 -3.88
CA PHE A 50 5.67 3.64 -2.83
C PHE A 50 4.40 4.28 -2.31
N ASP A 51 3.25 3.64 -2.57
CA ASP A 51 1.96 4.04 -2.00
C ASP A 51 1.76 3.33 -0.65
N HIS A 52 1.94 4.07 0.43
CA HIS A 52 1.75 3.61 1.80
C HIS A 52 0.36 3.97 2.35
N ALA A 53 -0.69 3.81 1.54
CA ALA A 53 -2.07 4.07 1.96
C ALA A 53 -2.50 3.25 3.19
N TYR A 54 -1.86 2.10 3.43
CA TYR A 54 -2.22 1.15 4.51
C TYR A 54 -1.11 1.00 5.56
N LEU A 55 -0.21 1.96 5.68
CA LEU A 55 0.98 1.90 6.54
C LEU A 55 0.73 1.44 7.99
N ILE A 56 -0.40 1.83 8.58
CA ILE A 56 -0.75 1.59 9.99
C ILE A 56 -2.04 0.77 10.15
N HIS A 57 -2.34 -0.11 9.19
CA HIS A 57 -3.57 -0.92 9.17
C HIS A 57 -3.35 -2.36 9.64
N ASP A 58 -2.38 -2.60 10.51
CA ASP A 58 -2.08 -3.92 11.08
C ASP A 58 -3.19 -4.40 12.01
N PHE A 59 -3.51 -5.70 11.96
CA PHE A 59 -4.46 -6.34 12.88
C PHE A 59 -3.84 -6.75 14.21
N VAL A 60 -2.54 -6.87 14.24
CA VAL A 60 -1.73 -7.23 15.42
C VAL A 60 -0.48 -6.36 15.42
N GLU A 61 0.15 -6.20 16.57
CA GLU A 61 1.48 -5.59 16.64
C GLU A 61 2.47 -6.52 15.95
N THR A 62 2.72 -6.26 14.68
CA THR A 62 3.68 -6.99 13.86
C THR A 62 5.05 -6.31 13.91
N GLN A 63 6.04 -6.98 13.34
CA GLN A 63 7.38 -6.42 13.20
C GLN A 63 7.31 -5.05 12.51
N VAL A 64 7.88 -4.06 13.16
CA VAL A 64 7.94 -2.70 12.63
C VAL A 64 8.80 -2.71 11.36
N GLN A 65 8.18 -2.42 10.21
CA GLN A 65 8.89 -2.23 8.95
C GLN A 65 9.78 -0.98 9.06
N THR A 66 11.02 -1.08 8.66
CA THR A 66 11.92 0.08 8.60
C THR A 66 11.36 1.11 7.60
N PRO A 67 11.28 2.40 7.96
CA PRO A 67 10.84 3.41 7.02
C PRO A 67 11.64 3.37 5.72
N ILE A 68 10.96 3.30 4.58
CA ILE A 68 11.60 3.20 3.25
C ILE A 68 12.64 4.30 3.01
N PRO A 69 12.42 5.57 3.41
CA PRO A 69 13.45 6.59 3.27
C PRO A 69 14.77 6.26 3.99
N LEU A 70 14.72 5.58 5.15
CA LEU A 70 15.92 5.15 5.86
C LEU A 70 16.65 4.01 5.13
N LEU A 71 15.90 3.06 4.54
CA LEU A 71 16.50 2.02 3.70
C LEU A 71 17.14 2.61 2.44
N ALA A 72 16.48 3.61 1.84
CA ALA A 72 16.97 4.30 0.66
C ALA A 72 18.23 5.16 0.97
N ASP A 73 18.27 5.83 2.13
CA ASP A 73 19.41 6.61 2.59
C ASP A 73 20.63 5.74 2.75
N GLY A 74 20.51 4.58 3.40
CA GLY A 74 21.59 3.59 3.54
C GLY A 74 22.14 3.05 2.21
N LEU A 75 21.44 3.29 1.09
CA LEU A 75 21.85 2.91 -0.27
C LEU A 75 22.23 4.12 -1.14
N ASP A 76 22.28 5.32 -0.58
CA ASP A 76 22.42 6.56 -1.35
C ASP A 76 21.38 6.62 -2.51
N ALA A 77 20.12 6.28 -2.21
CA ALA A 77 19.04 6.14 -3.18
C ALA A 77 17.77 6.98 -2.83
N LEU A 78 17.91 8.02 -2.01
CA LEU A 78 16.79 8.89 -1.63
C LEU A 78 16.15 9.56 -2.85
N ASP A 79 16.94 9.93 -3.85
CA ASP A 79 16.41 10.49 -5.10
C ASP A 79 15.81 9.42 -6.05
N ASN A 80 15.88 8.13 -5.67
CA ASN A 80 15.23 7.04 -6.40
C ASN A 80 13.89 6.62 -5.79
N VAL A 81 13.43 7.32 -4.74
CA VAL A 81 12.16 6.99 -4.07
C VAL A 81 11.24 8.20 -3.96
N ALA A 82 9.94 7.92 -4.03
CA ALA A 82 8.89 8.83 -3.61
C ALA A 82 7.87 8.02 -2.81
N VAL A 83 7.74 8.32 -1.53
CA VAL A 83 6.86 7.60 -0.60
C VAL A 83 5.64 8.47 -0.29
N PHE A 84 4.47 7.96 -0.63
CA PHE A 84 3.20 8.61 -0.38
C PHE A 84 2.50 7.96 0.81
N THR A 85 2.09 8.76 1.78
CA THR A 85 1.25 8.32 2.90
C THR A 85 -0.01 9.16 2.98
N SER A 86 -1.09 8.63 3.54
CA SER A 86 -2.38 9.30 3.55
C SER A 86 -3.22 8.94 4.76
N PHE A 87 -4.03 9.88 5.21
CA PHE A 87 -5.09 9.68 6.20
C PHE A 87 -6.44 9.28 5.58
N SER A 88 -6.55 9.14 4.26
CA SER A 88 -7.80 8.85 3.57
C SER A 88 -8.47 7.54 4.02
N LYS A 89 -7.66 6.54 4.43
CA LYS A 89 -8.13 5.25 4.96
C LYS A 89 -8.10 5.18 6.50
N VAL A 90 -7.54 6.20 7.15
CA VAL A 90 -7.45 6.30 8.61
C VAL A 90 -8.65 7.06 9.18
N THR A 91 -9.08 8.13 8.52
CA THR A 91 -10.21 8.97 8.93
C THR A 91 -11.40 8.80 7.98
N PHE A 92 -11.45 9.58 6.92
CA PHE A 92 -12.53 9.52 5.92
C PHE A 92 -12.02 9.91 4.54
N GLY A 93 -12.54 9.26 3.51
CA GLY A 93 -12.23 9.59 2.12
C GLY A 93 -12.75 10.99 1.74
N GLY A 94 -12.04 11.66 0.84
CA GLY A 94 -12.38 13.01 0.41
C GLY A 94 -11.95 14.14 1.36
N GLY A 95 -11.69 13.85 2.62
CA GLY A 95 -11.17 14.79 3.62
C GLY A 95 -9.82 14.37 4.22
N GLY A 96 -9.13 13.42 3.60
CA GLY A 96 -7.83 12.96 4.06
C GLY A 96 -6.73 13.99 3.84
N MET A 97 -5.62 13.80 4.57
CA MET A 97 -4.36 14.49 4.31
C MET A 97 -3.39 13.49 3.69
N ALA A 98 -2.55 13.96 2.77
CA ALA A 98 -1.49 13.16 2.18
C ALA A 98 -0.13 13.82 2.40
N PHE A 99 0.90 12.97 2.47
CA PHE A 99 2.28 13.38 2.67
C PHE A 99 3.14 12.70 1.62
N LEU A 100 4.14 13.42 1.15
CA LEU A 100 5.17 12.91 0.24
C LEU A 100 6.53 13.06 0.91
N THR A 101 7.30 11.96 0.90
CA THR A 101 8.71 11.94 1.31
C THR A 101 9.56 11.48 0.13
N THR A 102 10.60 12.24 -0.21
CA THR A 102 11.51 11.94 -1.32
C THR A 102 12.85 12.63 -1.08
N GLY A 103 13.86 12.34 -1.91
CA GLY A 103 15.14 13.05 -1.90
C GLY A 103 15.03 14.51 -2.32
N GLU A 104 16.05 15.27 -1.98
CA GLU A 104 16.04 16.74 -2.16
C GLU A 104 15.87 17.16 -3.62
N LYS A 105 16.48 16.46 -4.56
CA LYS A 105 16.39 16.75 -5.99
C LYS A 105 14.95 16.64 -6.48
N ASN A 106 14.27 15.55 -6.16
CA ASN A 106 12.87 15.35 -6.54
C ASN A 106 11.94 16.31 -5.79
N PHE A 107 12.23 16.58 -4.51
CA PHE A 107 11.46 17.53 -3.72
C PHE A 107 11.43 18.92 -4.38
N LYS A 108 12.58 19.46 -4.79
CA LYS A 108 12.67 20.76 -5.49
C LYS A 108 11.85 20.80 -6.77
N LEU A 109 11.86 19.72 -7.56
CA LEU A 109 11.06 19.64 -8.80
C LEU A 109 9.55 19.61 -8.49
N ILE A 110 9.14 18.78 -7.54
CA ILE A 110 7.74 18.62 -7.15
C ILE A 110 7.22 19.90 -6.49
N GLU A 111 8.00 20.52 -5.61
CA GLU A 111 7.64 21.78 -4.95
C GLU A 111 7.38 22.90 -5.98
N ARG A 112 8.23 23.01 -6.99
CA ARG A 112 8.04 23.99 -8.07
C ARG A 112 6.70 23.79 -8.78
N VAL A 113 6.35 22.56 -9.15
CA VAL A 113 5.08 22.26 -9.83
C VAL A 113 3.91 22.47 -8.87
N ARG A 114 4.00 21.98 -7.64
CA ARG A 114 2.97 22.12 -6.61
C ARG A 114 2.65 23.61 -6.34
N ASN A 115 3.66 24.44 -6.22
CA ASN A 115 3.47 25.88 -5.93
C ASN A 115 2.74 26.63 -7.06
N MET A 116 2.80 26.10 -8.29
CA MET A 116 1.99 26.63 -9.40
C MET A 116 0.54 26.11 -9.37
N MET A 117 0.32 24.90 -8.84
CA MET A 117 -1.00 24.26 -8.82
C MET A 117 -1.83 24.61 -7.59
N VAL A 118 -1.18 24.74 -6.43
CA VAL A 118 -1.85 24.93 -5.13
C VAL A 118 -1.05 25.90 -4.27
N ILE A 119 -1.69 26.99 -3.87
CA ILE A 119 -1.06 28.00 -3.00
C ILE A 119 -0.72 27.39 -1.64
N CYS A 120 -1.68 26.66 -1.04
CA CYS A 120 -1.45 25.91 0.21
C CYS A 120 -2.44 24.75 0.33
N PRO A 121 -2.07 23.66 1.05
CA PRO A 121 -3.02 22.62 1.43
C PRO A 121 -4.15 23.16 2.33
N ASP A 122 -5.30 22.46 2.33
CA ASP A 122 -6.46 22.82 3.14
C ASP A 122 -6.13 22.85 4.64
N LYS A 123 -5.97 24.06 5.17
CA LYS A 123 -5.62 24.29 6.59
C LYS A 123 -6.76 23.94 7.55
N ILE A 124 -8.01 24.05 7.12
CA ILE A 124 -9.17 23.67 7.93
C ILE A 124 -9.17 22.17 8.14
N ASN A 125 -8.93 21.42 7.09
CA ASN A 125 -8.83 19.96 7.17
C ASN A 125 -7.64 19.51 8.01
N GLN A 126 -6.47 20.14 7.86
CA GLN A 126 -5.32 19.90 8.74
C GLN A 126 -5.69 20.14 10.21
N ARG A 127 -6.38 21.24 10.52
CA ARG A 127 -6.81 21.57 11.89
C ARG A 127 -7.80 20.54 12.44
N ARG A 128 -8.71 20.03 11.61
CA ARG A 128 -9.62 18.93 12.02
C ARG A 128 -8.84 17.70 12.48
N HIS A 129 -7.85 17.27 11.70
CA HIS A 129 -7.02 16.10 12.04
C HIS A 129 -6.19 16.33 13.30
N VAL A 130 -5.57 17.50 13.43
CA VAL A 130 -4.82 17.89 14.66
C VAL A 130 -5.73 17.90 15.88
N ASN A 131 -6.92 18.47 15.79
CA ASN A 131 -7.87 18.54 16.90
C ASN A 131 -8.41 17.16 17.29
N PHE A 132 -8.62 16.27 16.30
CA PHE A 132 -9.13 14.93 16.53
C PHE A 132 -8.07 14.02 17.16
N PHE A 133 -6.88 13.96 16.58
CA PHE A 133 -5.85 13.06 17.06
C PHE A 133 -4.98 13.63 18.17
N LYS A 134 -4.66 14.91 18.13
CA LYS A 134 -3.77 15.63 19.06
C LYS A 134 -2.31 15.16 19.01
N ASN A 135 -2.05 13.86 18.99
CA ASN A 135 -0.70 13.27 18.99
C ASN A 135 -0.67 11.89 18.31
N LYS A 136 0.54 11.36 18.12
CA LYS A 136 0.79 10.05 17.49
C LYS A 136 0.12 8.89 18.24
N SER A 137 0.14 8.92 19.58
CA SER A 137 -0.42 7.85 20.39
C SER A 137 -1.91 7.65 20.12
N ASN A 138 -2.65 8.75 19.99
CA ASN A 138 -4.08 8.71 19.70
C ASN A 138 -4.38 8.19 18.27
N VAL A 139 -3.48 8.46 17.31
CA VAL A 139 -3.60 7.85 15.97
C VAL A 139 -3.47 6.33 16.07
N LEU A 140 -2.48 5.84 16.81
CA LEU A 140 -2.26 4.39 16.97
C LEU A 140 -3.41 3.73 17.73
N GLU A 141 -3.93 4.38 18.77
CA GLU A 141 -5.11 3.89 19.51
C GLU A 141 -6.36 3.83 18.62
N HIS A 142 -6.59 4.85 17.81
CA HIS A 142 -7.66 4.86 16.81
C HIS A 142 -7.53 3.67 15.85
N MET A 143 -6.33 3.38 15.36
CA MET A 143 -6.09 2.26 14.46
C MET A 143 -6.21 0.89 15.15
N LYS A 144 -5.90 0.77 16.45
CA LYS A 144 -6.20 -0.44 17.24
C LYS A 144 -7.71 -0.70 17.30
N LYS A 145 -8.54 0.33 17.52
CA LYS A 145 -10.01 0.23 17.49
C LYS A 145 -10.50 -0.16 16.09
N HIS A 146 -9.92 0.43 15.05
CA HIS A 146 -10.22 0.06 13.67
C HIS A 146 -9.89 -1.42 13.39
N ALA A 147 -8.70 -1.86 13.81
CA ALA A 147 -8.28 -3.26 13.66
C ALA A 147 -9.24 -4.23 14.36
N SER A 148 -9.70 -3.92 15.57
CA SER A 148 -10.66 -4.75 16.32
C SER A 148 -12.01 -4.94 15.60
N PHE A 149 -12.39 -3.98 14.75
CA PHE A 149 -13.62 -4.06 13.94
C PHE A 149 -13.40 -4.82 12.63
N VAL A 150 -12.22 -4.72 12.01
CA VAL A 150 -11.94 -5.31 10.69
C VAL A 150 -11.42 -6.75 10.81
N LYS A 151 -10.53 -7.02 11.76
CA LYS A 151 -9.89 -8.33 11.97
C LYS A 151 -10.87 -9.51 12.03
N PRO A 152 -11.99 -9.47 12.77
CA PRO A 152 -12.93 -10.60 12.83
C PRO A 152 -13.52 -10.98 11.46
N LYS A 153 -13.66 -10.01 10.55
CA LYS A 153 -14.14 -10.25 9.18
C LYS A 153 -13.10 -11.04 8.38
N PHE A 154 -11.82 -10.71 8.53
CA PHE A 154 -10.72 -11.46 7.92
C PHE A 154 -10.60 -12.86 8.48
N GLU A 155 -10.74 -13.04 9.79
CA GLU A 155 -10.75 -14.36 10.44
C GLU A 155 -11.87 -15.23 9.92
N LEU A 156 -13.08 -14.66 9.72
CA LEU A 156 -14.21 -15.39 9.12
C LEU A 156 -13.92 -15.79 7.68
N VAL A 157 -13.41 -14.87 6.85
CA VAL A 157 -13.04 -15.15 5.45
C VAL A 157 -11.96 -16.23 5.40
N ASN A 158 -10.90 -16.10 6.20
CA ASN A 158 -9.83 -17.08 6.28
C ASN A 158 -10.36 -18.48 6.69
N LYS A 159 -11.21 -18.55 7.73
CA LYS A 159 -11.87 -19.79 8.15
C LYS A 159 -12.70 -20.44 7.05
N LYS A 160 -13.36 -19.64 6.21
CA LYS A 160 -14.16 -20.17 5.08
C LYS A 160 -13.28 -20.63 3.93
N LEU A 161 -12.27 -19.85 3.57
CA LEU A 161 -11.37 -20.18 2.47
C LEU A 161 -10.44 -21.35 2.80
N SER A 162 -10.03 -21.53 4.07
CA SER A 162 -9.19 -22.65 4.48
C SER A 162 -9.87 -24.04 4.34
N ASN A 163 -11.19 -24.06 4.20
CA ASN A 163 -11.93 -25.30 3.93
C ASN A 163 -12.03 -25.63 2.43
N LEU A 164 -11.53 -24.78 1.55
CA LEU A 164 -11.54 -25.06 0.12
C LEU A 164 -10.43 -26.07 -0.23
N PRO A 165 -10.72 -27.05 -1.12
CA PRO A 165 -9.69 -27.93 -1.64
C PRO A 165 -8.60 -27.16 -2.40
N SER A 166 -7.34 -27.57 -2.26
CA SER A 166 -6.21 -26.92 -2.92
C SER A 166 -6.28 -26.93 -4.46
N GLU A 167 -7.03 -27.86 -5.02
CA GLU A 167 -7.29 -27.99 -6.45
C GLU A 167 -8.17 -26.85 -6.99
N VAL A 168 -8.95 -26.19 -6.13
CA VAL A 168 -9.82 -25.07 -6.50
C VAL A 168 -9.02 -23.79 -6.67
N GLY A 169 -8.10 -23.53 -5.75
CA GLY A 169 -7.30 -22.32 -5.77
C GLY A 169 -6.49 -22.09 -4.51
N GLU A 170 -5.86 -20.93 -4.48
CA GLU A 170 -5.07 -20.41 -3.35
C GLU A 170 -5.59 -19.04 -2.97
N TYR A 171 -5.31 -18.59 -1.75
CA TYR A 171 -5.71 -17.27 -1.30
C TYR A 171 -4.63 -16.66 -0.40
N THR A 172 -4.60 -15.32 -0.36
CA THR A 172 -3.72 -14.60 0.55
C THR A 172 -4.29 -14.58 1.97
N ASN A 173 -3.41 -14.61 2.98
CA ASN A 173 -3.79 -14.50 4.40
C ASN A 173 -3.13 -13.24 5.01
N PRO A 174 -3.71 -12.04 4.78
CA PRO A 174 -3.12 -10.78 5.19
C PRO A 174 -3.15 -10.58 6.71
N THR A 175 -2.15 -9.85 7.21
CA THR A 175 -2.03 -9.45 8.62
C THR A 175 -2.57 -8.04 8.88
N GLY A 176 -3.23 -7.44 7.90
CA GLY A 176 -3.80 -6.09 7.97
C GLY A 176 -4.43 -5.65 6.65
N GLY A 177 -4.80 -4.37 6.57
CA GLY A 177 -5.40 -3.78 5.38
C GLY A 177 -6.86 -4.17 5.16
N TYR A 178 -7.26 -4.24 3.89
CA TYR A 178 -8.66 -4.43 3.48
C TYR A 178 -8.86 -5.54 2.45
N PHE A 179 -7.80 -6.24 2.01
CA PHE A 179 -7.86 -7.09 0.84
C PHE A 179 -7.46 -8.53 1.16
N VAL A 180 -8.24 -9.46 0.62
CA VAL A 180 -7.90 -10.87 0.47
C VAL A 180 -8.05 -11.21 -1.00
N THR A 181 -7.04 -11.81 -1.61
CA THR A 181 -7.11 -12.24 -3.00
C THR A 181 -7.20 -13.75 -3.08
N PHE A 182 -8.14 -14.23 -3.89
CA PHE A 182 -8.27 -15.63 -4.25
C PHE A 182 -7.77 -15.86 -5.67
N TYR A 183 -6.88 -16.82 -5.84
CA TYR A 183 -6.30 -17.24 -7.12
C TYR A 183 -6.86 -18.60 -7.51
N SER A 184 -7.77 -18.63 -8.47
CA SER A 184 -8.29 -19.90 -9.01
C SER A 184 -7.24 -20.61 -9.87
N LYS A 185 -7.17 -21.95 -9.80
CA LYS A 185 -6.26 -22.76 -10.62
C LYS A 185 -6.63 -22.72 -12.12
N LYS A 186 -7.86 -22.38 -12.45
CA LYS A 186 -8.35 -22.21 -13.82
C LYS A 186 -8.68 -20.74 -14.09
N PRO A 187 -8.59 -20.23 -15.33
CA PRO A 187 -8.91 -18.84 -15.70
C PRO A 187 -10.43 -18.58 -15.73
N ILE A 188 -11.09 -18.71 -14.56
CA ILE A 188 -12.55 -18.62 -14.40
C ILE A 188 -12.99 -17.49 -13.48
N ALA A 189 -12.16 -16.45 -13.28
CA ALA A 189 -12.44 -15.36 -12.34
C ALA A 189 -13.83 -14.72 -12.57
N LYS A 190 -14.19 -14.42 -13.82
CA LYS A 190 -15.53 -13.86 -14.15
C LYS A 190 -16.67 -14.77 -13.71
N ARG A 191 -16.53 -16.10 -13.90
CA ARG A 191 -17.54 -17.08 -13.49
C ARG A 191 -17.67 -17.15 -11.97
N ILE A 192 -16.55 -17.10 -11.24
CA ILE A 192 -16.54 -17.07 -9.76
C ILE A 192 -17.28 -15.82 -9.28
N VAL A 193 -16.96 -14.65 -9.83
CA VAL A 193 -17.61 -13.39 -9.45
C VAL A 193 -19.12 -13.46 -9.68
N ALA A 194 -19.58 -14.01 -10.83
CA ALA A 194 -21.00 -14.16 -11.12
C ALA A 194 -21.70 -15.09 -10.12
N LEU A 195 -21.14 -16.28 -9.84
CA LEU A 195 -21.69 -17.22 -8.87
C LEU A 195 -21.74 -16.66 -7.44
N CYS A 196 -20.69 -15.91 -7.05
CA CYS A 196 -20.69 -15.23 -5.76
C CYS A 196 -21.77 -14.16 -5.67
N ALA A 197 -21.98 -13.39 -6.74
CA ALA A 197 -23.04 -12.38 -6.80
C ALA A 197 -24.44 -13.01 -6.69
N GLU A 198 -24.70 -14.13 -7.38
CA GLU A 198 -25.93 -14.93 -7.25
C GLU A 198 -26.15 -15.40 -5.81
N ALA A 199 -25.07 -15.71 -5.09
CA ALA A 199 -25.10 -16.09 -3.67
C ALA A 199 -25.13 -14.89 -2.69
N GLY A 200 -25.21 -13.65 -3.18
CA GLY A 200 -25.26 -12.43 -2.37
C GLY A 200 -23.88 -11.90 -1.93
N LEU A 201 -22.79 -12.43 -2.49
CA LEU A 201 -21.43 -11.97 -2.20
C LEU A 201 -20.84 -11.18 -3.38
N MET A 202 -20.60 -9.88 -3.16
CA MET A 202 -20.00 -9.02 -4.17
C MET A 202 -18.47 -9.11 -4.10
N LEU A 203 -17.85 -9.47 -5.22
CA LEU A 203 -16.39 -9.53 -5.39
C LEU A 203 -15.94 -8.56 -6.48
N THR A 204 -14.69 -8.08 -6.38
CA THR A 204 -14.04 -7.32 -7.45
C THR A 204 -13.33 -8.29 -8.39
N PRO A 205 -13.68 -8.34 -9.69
CA PRO A 205 -13.00 -9.21 -10.64
C PRO A 205 -11.58 -8.72 -10.95
N ALA A 206 -10.65 -9.65 -11.15
CA ALA A 206 -9.34 -9.32 -11.67
C ALA A 206 -9.47 -8.82 -13.13
N GLY A 207 -8.73 -7.76 -13.46
CA GLY A 207 -8.73 -7.18 -14.81
C GLY A 207 -9.94 -6.29 -15.14
N SER A 208 -10.62 -5.76 -14.10
CA SER A 208 -11.65 -4.71 -14.23
C SER A 208 -11.00 -3.33 -14.34
#